data_e84a2491336300b1d75b7bc6f6c7b9c5
#
_entry.id   e84a2491336300b1d75b7bc6f6c7b9c5
#
_cell.length_a   1.000
_cell.length_b   1.000
_cell.length_c   1.000
_cell.angle_alpha   90.00
_cell.angle_beta   90.00
_cell.angle_gamma   90.00
#
_symmetry.space_group_name_H-M   'P 1'
#
loop_
_entity.id
_entity.type
_entity.pdbx_description
1 polymer ?
#
loop_
_entity_poly.entity_id
_entity_poly.type
_entity_poly.pdbx_seq_one_letter_code
_entity_poly.pdbx_strand_id
1 'polypeptide(L)'
;EMASGSGMHINYFAPHFEHLHFQPSDKDVEVFDNIKELSGNLGNNNIADPVHLDLTDPQTWFNPGPEKSFAAIFCINIFQVAPISIADGMMKCAAHLLKDDGFLLIYGPFQIEGQFSTDSNKAFHETLSSVGVPEWGLKDVADLKKAAANYGLELKERINMPSNNFSLIFGKI
;
A
#
# COMPACT_ATOMS: atom_id res chain seq x y z
N GLU A 1 1.14 -7.59 1.60
CA GLU A 1 0.25 -6.41 1.62
C GLU A 1 0.62 -5.50 2.77
N MET A 2 0.77 -4.22 2.51
CA MET A 2 0.91 -3.18 3.54
C MET A 2 -0.46 -2.57 3.82
N ALA A 3 -0.80 -2.33 5.08
CA ALA A 3 -2.10 -1.85 5.54
C ALA A 3 -3.26 -2.75 5.10
N SER A 4 -3.21 -4.00 5.53
CA SER A 4 -4.18 -5.03 5.12
C SER A 4 -5.60 -4.82 5.66
N GLY A 5 -5.77 -4.00 6.70
CA GLY A 5 -7.07 -3.73 7.30
C GLY A 5 -7.80 -5.03 7.68
N SER A 6 -9.01 -5.21 7.17
CA SER A 6 -9.80 -6.43 7.43
C SER A 6 -9.31 -7.69 6.70
N GLY A 7 -8.29 -7.58 5.84
CA GLY A 7 -7.77 -8.70 5.05
C GLY A 7 -8.60 -9.08 3.82
N MET A 8 -9.55 -8.24 3.42
CA MET A 8 -10.43 -8.56 2.26
C MET A 8 -9.67 -8.68 0.95
N HIS A 9 -8.75 -7.76 0.65
CA HIS A 9 -8.02 -7.77 -0.61
C HIS A 9 -7.10 -8.99 -0.71
N ILE A 10 -6.29 -9.23 0.32
CA ILE A 10 -5.36 -10.35 0.32
C ILE A 10 -6.09 -11.71 0.24
N ASN A 11 -7.24 -11.82 0.92
CA ASN A 11 -8.07 -13.01 0.87
C ASN A 11 -8.79 -13.19 -0.48
N TYR A 12 -9.08 -12.10 -1.18
CA TYR A 12 -9.60 -12.16 -2.55
C TYR A 12 -8.53 -12.62 -3.54
N PHE A 13 -7.29 -12.14 -3.40
CA PHE A 13 -6.21 -12.48 -4.32
C PHE A 13 -5.66 -13.91 -4.13
N ALA A 14 -5.56 -14.37 -2.89
CA ALA A 14 -4.90 -15.62 -2.55
C ALA A 14 -5.34 -16.83 -3.39
N PRO A 15 -6.64 -17.12 -3.63
CA PRO A 15 -7.07 -18.25 -4.43
C PRO A 15 -6.79 -18.10 -5.94
N HIS A 16 -6.54 -16.86 -6.41
CA HIS A 16 -6.18 -16.62 -7.82
C HIS A 16 -4.69 -16.77 -8.08
N PHE A 17 -3.87 -16.84 -7.03
CA PHE A 17 -2.41 -16.95 -7.09
C PHE A 17 -1.91 -18.01 -6.12
N GLU A 18 -2.40 -19.24 -6.26
CA GLU A 18 -2.11 -20.36 -5.34
C GLU A 18 -0.61 -20.69 -5.20
N HIS A 19 0.20 -20.35 -6.22
CA HIS A 19 1.64 -20.54 -6.23
C HIS A 19 2.40 -19.44 -5.48
N LEU A 20 1.73 -18.37 -5.03
CA LEU A 20 2.32 -17.28 -4.26
C LEU A 20 1.97 -17.44 -2.78
N HIS A 21 2.88 -17.00 -1.93
CA HIS A 21 2.65 -16.85 -0.49
C HIS A 21 2.46 -15.38 -0.17
N PHE A 22 1.40 -15.08 0.55
CA PHE A 22 1.01 -13.72 0.92
C PHE A 22 1.36 -13.44 2.38
N GLN A 23 1.98 -12.29 2.63
CA GLN A 23 2.26 -11.77 3.96
C GLN A 23 1.41 -10.52 4.20
N PRO A 24 0.33 -10.60 4.99
CA PRO A 24 -0.40 -9.41 5.42
C PRO A 24 0.36 -8.66 6.49
N SER A 25 0.20 -7.33 6.52
CA SER A 25 0.74 -6.49 7.58
C SER A 25 -0.14 -5.27 7.83
N ASP A 26 -0.22 -4.82 9.07
CA ASP A 26 -0.93 -3.61 9.45
C ASP A 26 -0.29 -2.97 10.69
N LYS A 27 -0.53 -1.68 10.89
CA LYS A 27 -0.13 -0.98 12.12
C LYS A 27 -1.07 -1.32 13.29
N ASP A 28 -2.31 -1.66 12.99
CA ASP A 28 -3.33 -2.01 13.97
C ASP A 28 -3.34 -3.52 14.19
N VAL A 29 -2.76 -3.96 15.29
CA VAL A 29 -2.73 -5.39 15.63
C VAL A 29 -4.10 -5.98 15.98
N GLU A 30 -5.11 -5.14 16.25
CA GLU A 30 -6.47 -5.58 16.53
C GLU A 30 -7.16 -6.20 15.30
N VAL A 31 -6.70 -5.86 14.08
CA VAL A 31 -7.24 -6.46 12.85
C VAL A 31 -6.71 -7.87 12.57
N PHE A 32 -5.68 -8.33 13.28
CA PHE A 32 -4.98 -9.59 12.97
C PHE A 32 -5.88 -10.81 13.12
N ASP A 33 -6.70 -10.86 14.15
CA ASP A 33 -7.63 -11.98 14.36
C ASP A 33 -8.67 -12.03 13.25
N ASN A 34 -9.17 -10.88 12.78
CA ASN A 34 -10.10 -10.82 11.64
C ASN A 34 -9.46 -11.34 10.35
N ILE A 35 -8.19 -11.00 10.07
CA ILE A 35 -7.46 -11.49 8.89
C ILE A 35 -7.33 -13.01 8.96
N LYS A 36 -6.93 -13.58 10.11
CA LYS A 36 -6.78 -15.02 10.32
C LYS A 36 -8.10 -15.77 10.19
N GLU A 37 -9.15 -15.24 10.83
CA GLU A 37 -10.48 -15.84 10.77
C GLU A 37 -11.01 -15.86 9.33
N LEU A 38 -10.89 -14.76 8.59
CA LEU A 38 -11.32 -14.68 7.20
C LEU A 38 -10.55 -15.67 6.32
N SER A 39 -9.23 -15.75 6.49
CA SER A 39 -8.37 -16.70 5.75
C SER A 39 -8.76 -18.15 6.04
N GLY A 40 -9.00 -18.48 7.31
CA GLY A 40 -9.46 -19.81 7.74
C GLY A 40 -10.82 -20.17 7.18
N ASN A 41 -11.78 -19.25 7.24
CA ASN A 41 -13.15 -19.46 6.75
C ASN A 41 -13.21 -19.66 5.22
N LEU A 42 -12.29 -19.02 4.47
CA LEU A 42 -12.19 -19.16 3.02
C LEU A 42 -11.28 -20.30 2.59
N GLY A 43 -10.57 -20.95 3.52
CA GLY A 43 -9.64 -22.04 3.23
C GLY A 43 -8.37 -21.59 2.50
N ASN A 44 -7.97 -20.33 2.62
CA ASN A 44 -6.77 -19.78 2.00
C ASN A 44 -5.51 -20.21 2.76
N ASN A 45 -4.82 -21.23 2.26
CA ASN A 45 -3.64 -21.82 2.91
C ASN A 45 -2.32 -21.15 2.55
N ASN A 46 -2.34 -20.16 1.65
CA ASN A 46 -1.16 -19.44 1.17
C ASN A 46 -1.05 -18.01 1.74
N ILE A 47 -1.78 -17.70 2.82
CA ILE A 47 -1.68 -16.46 3.58
C ILE A 47 -1.01 -16.75 4.92
N ALA A 48 0.11 -16.08 5.19
CA ALA A 48 0.81 -16.16 6.47
C ALA A 48 0.08 -15.38 7.58
N ASP A 49 0.45 -15.63 8.81
CA ASP A 49 -0.01 -14.82 9.94
C ASP A 49 0.37 -13.35 9.73
N PRO A 50 -0.55 -12.40 10.02
CA PRO A 50 -0.25 -10.98 9.87
C PRO A 50 0.86 -10.52 10.80
N VAL A 51 1.63 -9.51 10.37
CA VAL A 51 2.71 -8.93 11.15
C VAL A 51 2.49 -7.43 11.35
N HIS A 52 2.99 -6.92 12.48
CA HIS A 52 2.93 -5.50 12.80
C HIS A 52 3.87 -4.69 11.89
N LEU A 53 3.30 -3.73 11.17
CA LEU A 53 4.02 -2.80 10.32
C LEU A 53 3.38 -1.41 10.43
N ASP A 54 4.04 -0.49 11.13
CA ASP A 54 3.71 0.93 11.12
C ASP A 54 4.72 1.68 10.25
N LEU A 55 4.23 2.24 9.15
CA LEU A 55 5.06 2.98 8.19
C LEU A 55 5.64 4.29 8.76
N THR A 56 5.21 4.70 9.96
CA THR A 56 5.77 5.83 10.70
C THR A 56 6.80 5.41 11.77
N ASP A 57 6.89 4.09 12.07
CA ASP A 57 7.81 3.56 13.07
C ASP A 57 8.93 2.72 12.42
N PRO A 58 10.17 3.26 12.33
CA PRO A 58 11.30 2.55 11.73
C PRO A 58 11.63 1.19 12.37
N GLN A 59 11.21 0.93 13.61
CA GLN A 59 11.47 -0.32 14.29
C GLN A 59 10.66 -1.48 13.72
N THR A 60 9.56 -1.19 13.04
CA THR A 60 8.64 -2.20 12.46
C THR A 60 8.87 -2.48 10.98
N TRP A 61 9.64 -1.63 10.29
CA TRP A 61 9.71 -1.62 8.81
C TRP A 61 10.18 -2.91 8.17
N PHE A 62 10.93 -3.73 8.90
CA PHE A 62 11.44 -4.99 8.38
C PHE A 62 10.82 -6.24 9.01
N ASN A 63 9.76 -6.06 9.81
CA ASN A 63 9.01 -7.16 10.39
C ASN A 63 8.42 -8.12 9.34
N PRO A 64 7.97 -7.67 8.14
CA PRO A 64 7.39 -8.57 7.16
C PRO A 64 8.34 -9.64 6.63
N GLY A 65 9.64 -9.42 6.65
CA GLY A 65 10.59 -10.42 6.18
C GLY A 65 12.02 -9.91 5.98
N PRO A 66 12.91 -10.78 5.57
CA PRO A 66 14.30 -10.43 5.30
C PRO A 66 14.46 -9.62 4.00
N GLU A 67 15.65 -9.06 3.83
CA GLU A 67 16.02 -8.33 2.60
C GLU A 67 15.77 -9.18 1.35
N LYS A 68 15.24 -8.54 0.30
CA LYS A 68 14.99 -9.12 -1.02
C LYS A 68 14.14 -10.41 -1.01
N SER A 69 13.19 -10.50 -0.11
CA SER A 69 12.33 -11.68 0.03
C SER A 69 11.05 -11.64 -0.81
N PHE A 70 10.57 -10.46 -1.18
CA PHE A 70 9.30 -10.31 -1.88
C PHE A 70 9.46 -9.99 -3.36
N ALA A 71 8.69 -10.69 -4.20
CA ALA A 71 8.57 -10.39 -5.63
C ALA A 71 7.65 -9.18 -5.88
N ALA A 72 6.64 -9.00 -5.04
CA ALA A 72 5.73 -7.87 -5.11
C ALA A 72 5.32 -7.41 -3.70
N ILE A 73 5.11 -6.12 -3.55
CA ILE A 73 4.48 -5.49 -2.39
C ILE A 73 3.32 -4.66 -2.92
N PHE A 74 2.18 -4.68 -2.23
CA PHE A 74 1.05 -3.85 -2.63
C PHE A 74 0.40 -3.16 -1.44
N CYS A 75 -0.20 -2.01 -1.69
CA CYS A 75 -0.94 -1.21 -0.72
C CYS A 75 -2.15 -0.57 -1.41
N ILE A 76 -3.33 -0.75 -0.84
CA ILE A 76 -4.59 -0.32 -1.45
C ILE A 76 -5.31 0.67 -0.54
N ASN A 77 -5.63 1.86 -1.08
CA ASN A 77 -6.49 2.86 -0.45
C ASN A 77 -6.03 3.34 0.93
N ILE A 78 -4.74 3.61 1.13
CA ILE A 78 -4.23 4.15 2.39
C ILE A 78 -3.96 5.67 2.34
N PHE A 79 -3.41 6.18 1.22
CA PHE A 79 -2.88 7.54 1.18
C PHE A 79 -3.92 8.64 1.39
N GLN A 80 -5.18 8.42 1.01
CA GLN A 80 -6.23 9.41 1.21
C GLN A 80 -6.66 9.60 2.68
N VAL A 81 -6.32 8.64 3.56
CA VAL A 81 -6.67 8.64 5.00
C VAL A 81 -5.45 8.54 5.91
N ALA A 82 -4.27 8.85 5.39
CA ALA A 82 -3.01 8.80 6.13
C ALA A 82 -2.14 10.03 5.84
N PRO A 83 -1.19 10.38 6.70
CA PRO A 83 -0.23 11.44 6.43
C PRO A 83 0.68 11.05 5.26
N ILE A 84 1.13 12.06 4.49
CA ILE A 84 2.07 11.81 3.39
C ILE A 84 3.41 11.22 3.88
N SER A 85 3.76 11.44 5.14
CA SER A 85 4.99 10.91 5.75
C SER A 85 5.10 9.40 5.72
N ILE A 86 3.98 8.65 5.60
CA ILE A 86 4.04 7.18 5.43
C ILE A 86 4.72 6.76 4.13
N ALA A 87 4.79 7.66 3.13
CA ALA A 87 5.46 7.36 1.87
C ALA A 87 6.94 7.06 2.07
N ASP A 88 7.61 7.77 2.98
CA ASP A 88 9.03 7.53 3.28
C ASP A 88 9.26 6.12 3.85
N GLY A 89 8.49 5.73 4.87
CA GLY A 89 8.54 4.37 5.42
C GLY A 89 8.18 3.29 4.41
N MET A 90 7.13 3.51 3.62
CA MET A 90 6.72 2.57 2.56
C MET A 90 7.81 2.35 1.53
N MET A 91 8.43 3.42 1.02
CA MET A 91 9.48 3.33 0.01
C MET A 91 10.75 2.68 0.58
N LYS A 92 11.11 2.99 1.83
CA LYS A 92 12.25 2.34 2.50
C LYS A 92 12.01 0.85 2.72
N CYS A 93 10.82 0.47 3.21
CA CYS A 93 10.42 -0.94 3.33
C CYS A 93 10.50 -1.65 1.97
N ALA A 94 9.92 -1.06 0.93
CA ALA A 94 9.92 -1.65 -0.41
C ALA A 94 11.33 -1.80 -0.97
N ALA A 95 12.19 -0.79 -0.85
CA ALA A 95 13.58 -0.85 -1.32
C ALA A 95 14.37 -1.99 -0.67
N HIS A 96 14.13 -2.25 0.63
CA HIS A 96 14.79 -3.32 1.37
C HIS A 96 14.18 -4.70 1.07
N LEU A 97 12.86 -4.81 1.11
CA LEU A 97 12.16 -6.08 1.08
C LEU A 97 11.98 -6.65 -0.33
N LEU A 98 11.92 -5.81 -1.38
CA LEU A 98 11.74 -6.26 -2.75
C LEU A 98 13.00 -6.92 -3.31
N LYS A 99 12.80 -7.98 -4.07
CA LYS A 99 13.80 -8.52 -5.00
C LYS A 99 14.22 -7.46 -6.00
N ASP A 100 15.34 -7.67 -6.68
CA ASP A 100 15.88 -6.67 -7.62
C ASP A 100 14.95 -6.43 -8.83
N ASP A 101 14.20 -7.44 -9.24
CA ASP A 101 13.16 -7.40 -10.28
C ASP A 101 11.73 -7.25 -9.72
N GLY A 102 11.61 -7.03 -8.41
CA GLY A 102 10.34 -6.87 -7.73
C GLY A 102 9.72 -5.48 -7.90
N PHE A 103 8.45 -5.35 -7.56
CA PHE A 103 7.73 -4.08 -7.66
C PHE A 103 6.85 -3.78 -6.45
N LEU A 104 6.63 -2.48 -6.22
CA LEU A 104 5.64 -1.95 -5.30
C LEU A 104 4.44 -1.42 -6.10
N LEU A 105 3.25 -1.95 -5.83
CA LEU A 105 1.99 -1.47 -6.35
C LEU A 105 1.27 -0.63 -5.30
N ILE A 106 0.96 0.62 -5.64
CA ILE A 106 0.12 1.49 -4.81
C ILE A 106 -1.16 1.79 -5.59
N TYR A 107 -2.32 1.44 -5.01
CA TYR A 107 -3.62 1.69 -5.63
C TYR A 107 -4.41 2.72 -4.83
N GLY A 108 -5.03 3.65 -5.52
CA GLY A 108 -5.93 4.62 -4.92
C GLY A 108 -6.17 5.86 -5.79
N PRO A 109 -6.90 6.84 -5.25
CA PRO A 109 -7.10 8.13 -5.88
C PRO A 109 -5.94 9.07 -5.54
N PHE A 110 -5.42 9.77 -6.55
CA PHE A 110 -4.30 10.70 -6.42
C PHE A 110 -4.54 11.99 -7.21
N GLN A 111 -3.83 13.05 -6.83
CA GLN A 111 -3.59 14.21 -7.67
C GLN A 111 -2.39 13.95 -8.57
N ILE A 112 -2.37 14.59 -9.72
CA ILE A 112 -1.26 14.57 -10.68
C ILE A 112 -0.80 16.00 -10.91
N GLU A 113 0.42 16.31 -10.51
CA GLU A 113 1.02 17.64 -10.67
C GLU A 113 0.11 18.77 -10.10
N GLY A 114 -0.43 18.54 -8.93
CA GLY A 114 -1.32 19.46 -8.24
C GLY A 114 -2.74 19.55 -8.79
N GLN A 115 -3.10 18.68 -9.72
CA GLN A 115 -4.43 18.69 -10.36
C GLN A 115 -5.25 17.45 -9.98
N PHE A 116 -6.54 17.64 -9.79
CA PHE A 116 -7.48 16.54 -9.68
C PHE A 116 -7.80 15.98 -11.07
N SER A 117 -7.84 14.66 -11.19
CA SER A 117 -8.16 13.98 -12.46
C SER A 117 -9.61 14.22 -12.91
N THR A 118 -10.51 14.47 -11.97
CA THR A 118 -11.94 14.69 -12.21
C THR A 118 -12.54 15.58 -11.12
N ASP A 119 -13.70 16.18 -11.39
CA ASP A 119 -14.49 16.92 -10.40
C ASP A 119 -14.93 16.00 -9.24
N SER A 120 -15.17 14.73 -9.52
CA SER A 120 -15.51 13.73 -8.50
C SER A 120 -14.34 13.51 -7.51
N ASN A 121 -13.11 13.42 -8.00
CA ASN A 121 -11.93 13.33 -7.12
C ASN A 121 -11.71 14.61 -6.31
N LYS A 122 -11.99 15.78 -6.89
CA LYS A 122 -11.95 17.04 -6.16
C LYS A 122 -12.98 17.05 -5.03
N ALA A 123 -14.24 16.71 -5.32
CA ALA A 123 -15.30 16.64 -4.31
C ALA A 123 -14.98 15.61 -3.21
N PHE A 124 -14.38 14.47 -3.57
CA PHE A 124 -13.94 13.47 -2.61
C PHE A 124 -12.82 13.99 -1.70
N HIS A 125 -11.83 14.68 -2.27
CA HIS A 125 -10.78 15.37 -1.49
C HIS A 125 -11.37 16.37 -0.50
N GLU A 126 -12.30 17.22 -0.95
CA GLU A 126 -12.97 18.22 -0.11
C GLU A 126 -13.77 17.55 1.03
N THR A 127 -14.46 16.46 0.73
CA THR A 127 -15.19 15.66 1.73
C THR A 127 -14.25 15.12 2.81
N LEU A 128 -13.14 14.50 2.42
CA LEU A 128 -12.14 13.97 3.35
C LEU A 128 -11.52 15.08 4.20
N SER A 129 -11.17 16.20 3.59
CA SER A 129 -10.58 17.37 4.30
C SER A 129 -11.55 18.00 5.28
N SER A 130 -12.87 17.89 5.07
CA SER A 130 -13.91 18.42 5.95
C SER A 130 -14.11 17.60 7.23
N VAL A 131 -13.59 16.40 7.32
CA VAL A 131 -13.70 15.53 8.51
C VAL A 131 -12.93 16.09 9.70
N GLY A 132 -11.99 17.02 9.47
CA GLY A 132 -11.21 17.65 10.53
C GLY A 132 -9.94 16.92 10.94
N VAL A 133 -9.53 15.94 10.13
CA VAL A 133 -8.22 15.27 10.25
C VAL A 133 -7.29 15.89 9.22
N PRO A 134 -6.27 16.69 9.63
CA PRO A 134 -5.46 17.50 8.71
C PRO A 134 -4.76 16.70 7.60
N GLU A 135 -4.44 15.44 7.88
CA GLU A 135 -3.72 14.56 6.94
C GLU A 135 -4.63 13.89 5.90
N TRP A 136 -5.97 13.98 6.05
CA TRP A 136 -6.90 13.34 5.11
C TRP A 136 -7.07 14.16 3.83
N GLY A 137 -7.17 13.47 2.72
CA GLY A 137 -7.28 14.05 1.39
C GLY A 137 -6.36 13.38 0.37
N LEU A 138 -6.61 13.61 -0.93
CA LEU A 138 -5.81 13.03 -2.00
C LEU A 138 -4.39 13.62 -1.99
N LYS A 139 -3.40 12.73 -2.05
CA LYS A 139 -1.98 13.07 -2.18
C LYS A 139 -1.59 13.19 -3.65
N ASP A 140 -0.50 13.89 -3.92
CA ASP A 140 0.05 14.01 -5.26
C ASP A 140 1.04 12.87 -5.55
N VAL A 141 0.98 12.34 -6.76
CA VAL A 141 1.94 11.32 -7.22
C VAL A 141 3.38 11.86 -7.20
N ALA A 142 3.57 13.18 -7.37
CA ALA A 142 4.89 13.80 -7.29
C ALA A 142 5.56 13.60 -5.92
N ASP A 143 4.78 13.64 -4.83
CA ASP A 143 5.30 13.42 -3.48
C ASP A 143 5.77 11.97 -3.29
N LEU A 144 5.03 11.00 -3.85
CA LEU A 144 5.43 9.59 -3.82
C LEU A 144 6.69 9.36 -4.65
N LYS A 145 6.80 9.97 -5.83
CA LYS A 145 8.02 9.92 -6.67
C LYS A 145 9.24 10.47 -5.94
N LYS A 146 9.07 11.59 -5.24
CA LYS A 146 10.14 12.20 -4.44
C LYS A 146 10.60 11.28 -3.31
N ALA A 147 9.67 10.69 -2.57
CA ALA A 147 9.98 9.71 -1.53
C ALA A 147 10.71 8.48 -2.11
N ALA A 148 10.23 7.95 -3.23
CA ALA A 148 10.82 6.79 -3.90
C ALA A 148 12.28 7.02 -4.31
N ALA A 149 12.58 8.19 -4.87
CA ALA A 149 13.94 8.56 -5.31
C ALA A 149 14.97 8.52 -4.18
N ASN A 150 14.57 8.82 -2.93
CA ASN A 150 15.46 8.77 -1.77
C ASN A 150 15.97 7.34 -1.47
N TYR A 151 15.29 6.32 -1.97
CA TYR A 151 15.60 4.91 -1.70
C TYR A 151 15.91 4.09 -2.97
N GLY A 152 16.25 4.75 -4.08
CA GLY A 152 16.60 4.08 -5.32
C GLY A 152 15.41 3.38 -6.00
N LEU A 153 14.20 3.89 -5.78
CA LEU A 153 12.99 3.47 -6.48
C LEU A 153 12.52 4.57 -7.42
N GLU A 154 11.89 4.17 -8.51
CA GLU A 154 11.24 5.11 -9.43
C GLU A 154 9.86 4.59 -9.86
N LEU A 155 8.98 5.52 -10.22
CA LEU A 155 7.69 5.18 -10.83
C LEU A 155 7.92 4.66 -12.25
N LYS A 156 7.71 3.36 -12.45
CA LYS A 156 7.85 2.68 -13.74
C LYS A 156 6.62 2.85 -14.61
N GLU A 157 5.43 2.80 -13.98
CA GLU A 157 4.16 2.85 -14.70
C GLU A 157 3.05 3.47 -13.85
N ARG A 158 2.15 4.21 -14.49
CA ARG A 158 0.89 4.70 -13.92
C ARG A 158 -0.24 4.23 -14.81
N ILE A 159 -1.13 3.41 -14.27
CA ILE A 159 -2.28 2.83 -14.97
C ILE A 159 -3.55 3.50 -14.47
N ASN A 160 -4.37 4.00 -15.39
CA ASN A 160 -5.70 4.51 -15.06
C ASN A 160 -6.62 3.34 -14.72
N MET A 161 -7.33 3.44 -13.61
CA MET A 161 -8.21 2.42 -13.09
C MET A 161 -9.65 2.95 -13.01
N PRO A 162 -10.66 2.06 -12.91
CA PRO A 162 -12.05 2.48 -12.68
C PRO A 162 -12.20 3.39 -11.45
N SER A 163 -13.27 4.19 -11.45
CA SER A 163 -13.62 5.10 -10.36
C SER A 163 -12.54 6.16 -10.07
N ASN A 164 -11.84 6.60 -11.11
CA ASN A 164 -10.80 7.64 -11.04
C ASN A 164 -9.63 7.31 -10.11
N ASN A 165 -9.36 6.01 -9.93
CA ASN A 165 -8.18 5.52 -9.22
C ASN A 165 -7.00 5.35 -10.19
N PHE A 166 -5.82 5.15 -9.60
CA PHE A 166 -4.60 4.79 -10.31
C PHE A 166 -3.96 3.57 -9.67
N SER A 167 -3.34 2.73 -10.50
CA SER A 167 -2.30 1.80 -10.05
C SER A 167 -0.95 2.42 -10.36
N LEU A 168 -0.15 2.63 -9.34
CA LEU A 168 1.20 3.19 -9.43
C LEU A 168 2.20 2.06 -9.19
N ILE A 169 3.02 1.76 -10.19
CA ILE A 169 4.02 0.69 -10.12
C ILE A 169 5.40 1.31 -9.92
N PHE A 170 6.00 1.06 -8.78
CA PHE A 170 7.38 1.46 -8.47
C PHE A 170 8.30 0.25 -8.55
N GLY A 171 9.52 0.46 -9.04
CA GLY A 171 10.56 -0.54 -9.12
C GLY A 171 11.94 0.06 -8.87
N LYS A 172 12.93 -0.81 -8.66
CA LYS A 172 14.32 -0.37 -8.48
C LYS A 172 14.86 0.28 -9.75
N ILE A 173 15.73 1.28 -9.57
CA ILE A 173 16.45 1.99 -10.65
C ILE A 173 17.54 1.07 -11.20
#